data_9d0229f6e2eb4a92f7b23d2a7c292d28
#
_entry.id   9d0229f6e2eb4a92f7b23d2a7c292d28
#
_cell.length_a   1.000
_cell.length_b   1.000
_cell.length_c   1.000
_cell.angle_alpha   90.00
_cell.angle_beta   90.00
_cell.angle_gamma   90.00
#
_symmetry.space_group_name_H-M   'P 1'
#
loop_
_entity.id
_entity.type
_entity.pdbx_description
1 polymer ?
#
loop_
_entity_poly.entity_id
_entity_poly.type
_entity_poly.pdbx_seq_one_letter_code
_entity_poly.pdbx_strand_id
1 'polypeptide(L)'
;MTNVSDDKLAMLRSIRNIIEDNIQSVKNIPNWTEALERYDSLLAKISEIQEELSNLKDNKSIRINASRGLLIKSILKVSNSLKCYILNLNENDLIDELLNKVSLTEPELNNMFCTELLIKGKAIFIYATKHSGGLYYYGVTDETLKQLEDSIKEYWKALNLEELTEAEIYVREKQLEMRLNRALNLFRYEINELIDMVKYSNPGFFYDIKMRILLLNLGIVDDDIKVILPYPSMN
;
A
#
# COMPACT_ATOMS: atom_id res chain seq x y z
N MET A 1 11.52 -7.39 3.44
CA MET A 1 12.31 -7.11 2.22
C MET A 1 12.21 -5.62 2.01
N THR A 2 13.30 -4.89 2.23
CA THR A 2 13.39 -3.47 1.88
C THR A 2 13.20 -3.36 0.36
N ASN A 3 12.36 -2.44 -0.05
CA ASN A 3 12.09 -2.23 -1.46
C ASN A 3 13.34 -1.56 -2.07
N VAL A 4 13.90 -2.12 -3.13
CA VAL A 4 15.08 -1.57 -3.84
C VAL A 4 14.95 -0.06 -4.15
N SER A 5 13.71 0.41 -4.28
CA SER A 5 13.41 1.83 -4.46
C SER A 5 13.67 2.66 -3.21
N ASP A 6 13.40 2.11 -2.02
CA ASP A 6 13.59 2.80 -0.74
C ASP A 6 15.08 2.94 -0.43
N ASP A 7 15.88 1.90 -0.70
CA ASP A 7 17.34 1.92 -0.54
C ASP A 7 17.98 2.97 -1.47
N LYS A 8 17.54 3.03 -2.74
CA LYS A 8 18.03 4.04 -3.70
C LYS A 8 17.69 5.46 -3.26
N LEU A 9 16.48 5.69 -2.73
CA LEU A 9 16.08 7.01 -2.27
C LEU A 9 16.82 7.41 -1.00
N ALA A 10 17.00 6.49 -0.05
CA ALA A 10 17.81 6.72 1.15
C ALA A 10 19.23 7.14 0.77
N MET A 11 19.84 6.44 -0.19
CA MET A 11 21.13 6.81 -0.77
C MET A 11 21.15 8.23 -1.32
N LEU A 12 20.20 8.58 -2.19
CA LEU A 12 20.16 9.90 -2.81
C LEU A 12 19.99 11.01 -1.77
N ARG A 13 19.15 10.80 -0.75
CA ARG A 13 18.97 11.74 0.36
C ARG A 13 20.23 11.88 1.22
N SER A 14 20.92 10.79 1.52
CA SER A 14 22.15 10.79 2.27
C SER A 14 23.24 11.61 1.57
N ILE A 15 23.40 11.41 0.26
CA ILE A 15 24.32 12.22 -0.56
C ILE A 15 23.95 13.71 -0.52
N ARG A 16 22.63 14.02 -0.63
CA ARG A 16 22.15 15.39 -0.56
C ARG A 16 22.52 16.09 0.77
N ASN A 17 22.37 15.36 1.89
CA ASN A 17 22.70 15.87 3.22
C ASN A 17 24.22 16.18 3.34
N ILE A 18 25.09 15.30 2.84
CA ILE A 18 26.53 15.55 2.86
C ILE A 18 26.89 16.79 2.02
N ILE A 19 26.23 16.98 0.87
CA ILE A 19 26.41 18.16 0.03
C ILE A 19 25.99 19.41 0.79
N GLU A 20 24.87 19.38 1.50
CA GLU A 20 24.35 20.50 2.28
C GLU A 20 25.29 20.89 3.42
N ASP A 21 25.79 19.91 4.17
CA ASP A 21 26.76 20.12 5.25
C ASP A 21 28.06 20.76 4.74
N ASN A 22 28.38 20.59 3.45
CA ASN A 22 29.59 21.10 2.82
C ASN A 22 29.33 22.15 1.73
N ILE A 23 28.17 22.82 1.74
CA ILE A 23 27.74 23.75 0.68
C ILE A 23 28.76 24.86 0.37
N GLN A 24 29.49 25.30 1.40
CA GLN A 24 30.52 26.34 1.24
C GLN A 24 31.69 25.90 0.36
N SER A 25 31.97 24.58 0.33
CA SER A 25 33.05 24.02 -0.46
C SER A 25 32.73 23.92 -1.95
N VAL A 26 31.44 23.92 -2.29
CA VAL A 26 30.97 23.66 -3.65
C VAL A 26 30.26 24.83 -4.31
N LYS A 27 29.87 25.86 -3.54
CA LYS A 27 29.09 27.03 -4.04
C LYS A 27 29.73 27.80 -5.19
N ASN A 28 31.06 27.74 -5.30
CA ASN A 28 31.82 28.46 -6.33
C ASN A 28 32.09 27.63 -7.58
N ILE A 29 31.63 26.38 -7.62
CA ILE A 29 31.77 25.51 -8.79
C ILE A 29 30.77 26.01 -9.86
N PRO A 30 31.18 26.22 -11.10
CA PRO A 30 30.26 26.56 -12.18
C PRO A 30 29.15 25.53 -12.34
N ASN A 31 27.94 25.98 -12.59
CA ASN A 31 26.73 25.13 -12.78
C ASN A 31 26.30 24.30 -11.56
N TRP A 32 26.96 24.42 -10.40
CA TRP A 32 26.66 23.66 -9.20
C TRP A 32 25.21 23.93 -8.70
N THR A 33 24.87 25.22 -8.57
CA THR A 33 23.53 25.60 -8.08
C THR A 33 22.43 25.06 -8.96
N GLU A 34 22.57 25.16 -10.27
CA GLU A 34 21.57 24.65 -11.21
C GLU A 34 21.45 23.13 -11.18
N ALA A 35 22.56 22.40 -11.08
CA ALA A 35 22.57 20.96 -10.94
C ALA A 35 21.89 20.51 -9.64
N LEU A 36 22.15 21.22 -8.54
CA LEU A 36 21.57 20.93 -7.23
C LEU A 36 20.07 21.24 -7.20
N GLU A 37 19.62 22.34 -7.76
CA GLU A 37 18.20 22.68 -7.88
C GLU A 37 17.42 21.61 -8.68
N ARG A 38 17.99 21.12 -9.77
CA ARG A 38 17.39 20.02 -10.55
C ARG A 38 17.34 18.72 -9.73
N TYR A 39 18.37 18.45 -8.94
CA TYR A 39 18.42 17.30 -8.06
C TYR A 39 17.37 17.37 -6.96
N ASP A 40 17.26 18.48 -6.27
CA ASP A 40 16.28 18.75 -5.22
C ASP A 40 14.84 18.66 -5.78
N SER A 41 14.59 19.21 -6.98
CA SER A 41 13.30 19.07 -7.65
C SER A 41 12.93 17.61 -7.95
N LEU A 42 13.91 16.77 -8.30
CA LEU A 42 13.67 15.35 -8.52
C LEU A 42 13.37 14.62 -7.22
N LEU A 43 14.12 14.90 -6.14
CA LEU A 43 13.89 14.30 -4.82
C LEU A 43 12.51 14.68 -4.27
N ALA A 44 12.09 15.93 -4.42
CA ALA A 44 10.75 16.38 -4.02
C ALA A 44 9.64 15.61 -4.75
N LYS A 45 9.75 15.47 -6.08
CA LYS A 45 8.78 14.72 -6.89
C LYS A 45 8.76 13.23 -6.56
N ILE A 46 9.89 12.63 -6.20
CA ILE A 46 9.98 11.25 -5.73
C ILE A 46 9.22 11.09 -4.41
N SER A 47 9.43 12.01 -3.48
CA SER A 47 8.75 12.00 -2.18
C SER A 47 7.22 12.14 -2.33
N GLU A 48 6.77 13.02 -3.21
CA GLU A 48 5.34 13.19 -3.53
C GLU A 48 4.72 11.89 -4.07
N ILE A 49 5.37 11.23 -5.03
CA ILE A 49 4.88 9.96 -5.58
C ILE A 49 4.86 8.85 -4.51
N GLN A 50 5.85 8.81 -3.60
CA GLN A 50 5.84 7.83 -2.50
C GLN A 50 4.67 8.05 -1.54
N GLU A 51 4.36 9.31 -1.20
CA GLU A 51 3.22 9.65 -0.36
C GLU A 51 1.90 9.28 -1.04
N GLU A 52 1.74 9.59 -2.34
CA GLU A 52 0.58 9.18 -3.11
C GLU A 52 0.41 7.65 -3.13
N LEU A 53 1.49 6.89 -3.34
CA LEU A 53 1.48 5.42 -3.31
C LEU A 53 1.08 4.86 -1.95
N SER A 54 1.59 5.42 -0.86
CA SER A 54 1.21 5.02 0.51
C SER A 54 -0.29 5.24 0.72
N ASN A 55 -0.78 6.43 0.38
CA ASN A 55 -2.20 6.79 0.52
C ASN A 55 -3.12 5.87 -0.32
N LEU A 56 -2.73 5.53 -1.55
CA LEU A 56 -3.49 4.61 -2.40
C LEU A 56 -3.58 3.21 -1.79
N LYS A 57 -2.45 2.68 -1.30
CA LYS A 57 -2.38 1.34 -0.68
C LYS A 57 -3.20 1.26 0.61
N ASP A 58 -3.12 2.27 1.46
CA ASP A 58 -3.85 2.32 2.73
C ASP A 58 -5.36 2.45 2.52
N ASN A 59 -5.80 3.36 1.67
CA ASN A 59 -7.22 3.57 1.36
C ASN A 59 -7.87 2.33 0.74
N LYS A 60 -7.16 1.60 -0.12
CA LYS A 60 -7.61 0.34 -0.72
C LYS A 60 -7.95 -0.67 0.36
N SER A 61 -7.00 -0.96 1.26
CA SER A 61 -7.16 -1.96 2.32
C SER A 61 -8.30 -1.60 3.28
N ILE A 62 -8.40 -0.34 3.69
CA ILE A 62 -9.45 0.15 4.60
C ILE A 62 -10.84 -0.04 4.00
N ARG A 63 -11.05 0.33 2.73
CA ARG A 63 -12.37 0.25 2.07
C ARG A 63 -12.82 -1.20 1.88
N ILE A 64 -11.94 -2.08 1.45
CA ILE A 64 -12.27 -3.50 1.26
C ILE A 64 -12.62 -4.14 2.60
N ASN A 65 -11.82 -3.91 3.63
CA ASN A 65 -12.05 -4.48 4.96
C ASN A 65 -13.36 -3.97 5.59
N ALA A 66 -13.66 -2.68 5.45
CA ALA A 66 -14.90 -2.10 5.95
C ALA A 66 -16.14 -2.69 5.25
N SER A 67 -16.15 -2.75 3.92
CA SER A 67 -17.28 -3.30 3.14
C SER A 67 -17.42 -4.82 3.34
N ARG A 68 -16.31 -5.56 3.50
CA ARG A 68 -16.28 -6.97 3.85
C ARG A 68 -16.95 -7.21 5.20
N GLY A 69 -16.58 -6.44 6.23
CA GLY A 69 -17.16 -6.56 7.57
C GLY A 69 -18.67 -6.28 7.59
N LEU A 70 -19.14 -5.29 6.82
CA LEU A 70 -20.58 -5.01 6.67
C LEU A 70 -21.32 -6.16 5.99
N LEU A 71 -20.76 -6.72 4.92
CA LEU A 71 -21.34 -7.87 4.22
C LEU A 71 -21.43 -9.10 5.13
N ILE A 72 -20.38 -9.43 5.87
CA ILE A 72 -20.36 -10.56 6.81
C ILE A 72 -21.45 -10.40 7.86
N LYS A 73 -21.60 -9.21 8.48
CA LYS A 73 -22.65 -8.92 9.47
C LYS A 73 -24.05 -9.10 8.87
N SER A 74 -24.27 -8.61 7.66
CA SER A 74 -25.55 -8.73 6.98
C SER A 74 -25.89 -10.17 6.61
N ILE A 75 -24.91 -10.96 6.14
CA ILE A 75 -25.06 -12.39 5.87
C ILE A 75 -25.44 -13.14 7.16
N LEU A 76 -24.69 -12.94 8.25
CA LEU A 76 -24.94 -13.62 9.53
C LEU A 76 -26.33 -13.32 10.08
N LYS A 77 -26.77 -12.07 10.02
CA LYS A 77 -28.11 -11.67 10.46
C LYS A 77 -29.21 -12.45 9.73
N VAL A 78 -29.15 -12.48 8.40
CA VAL A 78 -30.15 -13.16 7.58
C VAL A 78 -30.03 -14.69 7.69
N SER A 79 -28.81 -15.24 7.72
CA SER A 79 -28.55 -16.68 7.91
C SER A 79 -29.11 -17.21 9.20
N ASN A 80 -28.92 -16.50 10.31
CA ASN A 80 -29.45 -16.91 11.62
C ASN A 80 -31.00 -16.97 11.60
N SER A 81 -31.65 -15.99 10.99
CA SER A 81 -33.12 -15.98 10.83
C SER A 81 -33.60 -17.11 9.92
N LEU A 82 -32.89 -17.37 8.81
CA LEU A 82 -33.17 -18.50 7.92
C LEU A 82 -33.03 -19.83 8.67
N LYS A 83 -32.01 -20.00 9.48
CA LYS A 83 -31.80 -21.20 10.31
C LYS A 83 -33.00 -21.42 11.25
N CYS A 84 -33.46 -20.38 11.95
CA CYS A 84 -34.63 -20.45 12.80
C CYS A 84 -35.91 -20.81 12.01
N TYR A 85 -36.10 -20.23 10.84
CA TYR A 85 -37.22 -20.51 9.95
C TYR A 85 -37.22 -21.97 9.50
N ILE A 86 -36.07 -22.47 9.00
CA ILE A 86 -35.93 -23.85 8.50
C ILE A 86 -36.21 -24.88 9.60
N LEU A 87 -35.72 -24.67 10.83
CA LEU A 87 -35.92 -25.52 11.97
C LEU A 87 -37.43 -25.64 12.36
N ASN A 88 -38.27 -24.71 11.95
CA ASN A 88 -39.71 -24.71 12.19
C ASN A 88 -40.54 -25.20 10.97
N LEU A 89 -39.88 -25.64 9.89
CA LEU A 89 -40.53 -26.36 8.80
C LEU A 89 -40.78 -27.83 9.19
N ASN A 90 -41.97 -28.32 8.92
CA ASN A 90 -42.36 -29.71 9.25
C ASN A 90 -41.88 -30.79 8.22
N GLU A 91 -40.97 -30.44 7.33
CA GLU A 91 -40.45 -31.31 6.26
C GLU A 91 -39.09 -31.89 6.65
N ASN A 92 -39.09 -33.14 7.17
CA ASN A 92 -37.90 -33.74 7.80
C ASN A 92 -36.75 -34.07 6.84
N ASP A 93 -36.96 -34.41 5.58
CA ASP A 93 -35.91 -34.95 4.70
C ASP A 93 -35.03 -33.84 4.03
N LEU A 94 -35.48 -32.61 3.99
CA LEU A 94 -34.79 -31.48 3.37
C LEU A 94 -34.14 -30.55 4.38
N ILE A 95 -34.47 -30.68 5.65
CA ILE A 95 -34.04 -29.74 6.70
C ILE A 95 -32.50 -29.75 6.85
N ASP A 96 -31.86 -30.90 6.91
CA ASP A 96 -30.41 -31.01 7.12
C ASP A 96 -29.64 -30.41 5.94
N GLU A 97 -30.08 -30.64 4.71
CA GLU A 97 -29.45 -30.07 3.53
C GLU A 97 -29.56 -28.54 3.51
N LEU A 98 -30.73 -27.99 3.86
CA LEU A 98 -30.98 -26.58 3.93
C LEU A 98 -30.20 -25.91 5.07
N LEU A 99 -30.15 -26.54 6.25
CA LEU A 99 -29.38 -26.07 7.38
C LEU A 99 -27.90 -26.00 7.06
N ASN A 100 -27.33 -26.97 6.38
CA ASN A 100 -25.91 -26.95 5.96
C ASN A 100 -25.62 -25.78 5.01
N LYS A 101 -26.57 -25.38 4.17
CA LYS A 101 -26.42 -24.24 3.26
C LYS A 101 -26.45 -22.89 3.95
N VAL A 102 -27.19 -22.76 5.06
CA VAL A 102 -27.41 -21.49 5.75
C VAL A 102 -26.72 -21.38 7.11
N SER A 103 -26.25 -22.47 7.70
CA SER A 103 -25.51 -22.44 8.97
C SER A 103 -24.10 -21.92 8.72
N LEU A 104 -23.90 -20.64 8.91
CA LEU A 104 -22.63 -19.95 8.70
C LEU A 104 -22.12 -19.38 10.01
N THR A 105 -20.82 -19.41 10.20
CA THR A 105 -20.14 -18.79 11.33
C THR A 105 -19.27 -17.62 10.86
N GLU A 106 -19.03 -16.67 11.76
CA GLU A 106 -18.19 -15.51 11.46
C GLU A 106 -16.75 -15.90 11.07
N PRO A 107 -16.09 -16.86 11.75
CA PRO A 107 -14.76 -17.34 11.32
C PRO A 107 -14.74 -17.94 9.92
N GLU A 108 -15.77 -18.72 9.54
CA GLU A 108 -15.87 -19.30 8.19
C GLU A 108 -15.97 -18.18 7.14
N LEU A 109 -16.83 -17.18 7.35
CA LEU A 109 -16.99 -16.07 6.42
C LEU A 109 -15.75 -15.19 6.34
N ASN A 110 -15.03 -15.01 7.46
CA ASN A 110 -13.78 -14.27 7.49
C ASN A 110 -12.65 -14.96 6.70
N ASN A 111 -12.67 -16.31 6.62
CA ASN A 111 -11.65 -17.09 5.91
C ASN A 111 -11.99 -17.31 4.42
N MET A 112 -13.18 -16.95 3.96
CA MET A 112 -13.57 -17.09 2.54
C MET A 112 -12.79 -16.14 1.64
N PHE A 113 -12.46 -16.57 0.42
CA PHE A 113 -11.99 -15.67 -0.63
C PHE A 113 -13.05 -14.62 -0.99
N CYS A 114 -12.62 -13.48 -1.52
CA CYS A 114 -13.52 -12.37 -1.84
C CYS A 114 -14.69 -12.77 -2.75
N THR A 115 -14.42 -13.55 -3.78
CA THR A 115 -15.43 -14.07 -4.73
C THR A 115 -16.39 -15.07 -4.08
N GLU A 116 -15.88 -15.93 -3.21
CA GLU A 116 -16.70 -16.91 -2.48
C GLU A 116 -17.67 -16.22 -1.53
N LEU A 117 -17.20 -15.21 -0.80
CA LEU A 117 -18.03 -14.41 0.10
C LEU A 117 -19.18 -13.71 -0.65
N LEU A 118 -18.89 -13.15 -1.85
CA LEU A 118 -19.91 -12.54 -2.71
C LEU A 118 -20.95 -13.56 -3.19
N ILE A 119 -20.48 -14.73 -3.65
CA ILE A 119 -21.38 -15.82 -4.11
C ILE A 119 -22.27 -16.27 -2.95
N LYS A 120 -21.67 -16.45 -1.76
CA LYS A 120 -22.40 -16.86 -0.55
C LYS A 120 -23.44 -15.81 -0.15
N GLY A 121 -23.06 -14.52 -0.13
CA GLY A 121 -24.00 -13.41 0.15
C GLY A 121 -25.18 -13.39 -0.83
N LYS A 122 -24.91 -13.53 -2.13
CA LYS A 122 -25.96 -13.62 -3.16
C LYS A 122 -26.88 -14.82 -2.98
N ALA A 123 -26.31 -15.99 -2.66
CA ALA A 123 -27.11 -17.21 -2.44
C ALA A 123 -28.05 -17.05 -1.23
N ILE A 124 -27.57 -16.49 -0.11
CA ILE A 124 -28.38 -16.20 1.06
C ILE A 124 -29.47 -15.19 0.74
N PHE A 125 -29.15 -14.12 0.01
CA PHE A 125 -30.12 -13.11 -0.41
C PHE A 125 -31.25 -13.71 -1.27
N ILE A 126 -30.90 -14.49 -2.29
CA ILE A 126 -31.89 -15.12 -3.19
C ILE A 126 -32.80 -16.06 -2.40
N TYR A 127 -32.23 -16.88 -1.52
CA TYR A 127 -32.99 -17.82 -0.71
C TYR A 127 -33.92 -17.09 0.27
N ALA A 128 -33.43 -16.05 0.95
CA ALA A 128 -34.24 -15.25 1.87
C ALA A 128 -35.37 -14.49 1.16
N THR A 129 -35.10 -13.94 -0.02
CA THR A 129 -36.13 -13.26 -0.83
C THR A 129 -37.25 -14.23 -1.23
N LYS A 130 -36.90 -15.47 -1.62
CA LYS A 130 -37.88 -16.50 -1.99
C LYS A 130 -38.82 -16.86 -0.83
N HIS A 131 -38.35 -16.77 0.41
CA HIS A 131 -39.08 -17.14 1.62
C HIS A 131 -39.50 -15.94 2.50
N SER A 132 -39.47 -14.71 1.95
CA SER A 132 -39.63 -13.47 2.71
C SER A 132 -40.94 -13.42 3.55
N GLY A 133 -42.06 -13.94 3.04
CA GLY A 133 -43.32 -13.99 3.78
C GLY A 133 -43.26 -14.78 5.08
N GLY A 134 -42.54 -15.92 5.10
CA GLY A 134 -42.34 -16.73 6.32
C GLY A 134 -41.25 -16.14 7.22
N LEU A 135 -40.24 -15.52 6.64
CA LEU A 135 -39.09 -14.96 7.36
C LEU A 135 -39.42 -13.68 8.12
N TYR A 136 -40.50 -13.01 7.78
CA TYR A 136 -40.96 -11.82 8.48
C TYR A 136 -41.13 -12.04 10.00
N TYR A 137 -41.68 -13.20 10.39
CA TYR A 137 -41.86 -13.60 11.78
C TYR A 137 -40.53 -13.90 12.51
N TYR A 138 -39.43 -14.06 11.77
CA TYR A 138 -38.07 -14.30 12.29
C TYR A 138 -37.16 -13.06 12.17
N GLY A 139 -37.77 -11.86 11.95
CA GLY A 139 -37.08 -10.59 11.95
C GLY A 139 -36.39 -10.21 10.64
N VAL A 140 -36.68 -10.92 9.52
CA VAL A 140 -36.22 -10.51 8.19
C VAL A 140 -37.31 -9.69 7.51
N THR A 141 -37.17 -8.38 7.55
CA THR A 141 -38.04 -7.42 6.86
C THR A 141 -37.46 -7.09 5.48
N ASP A 142 -38.25 -6.40 4.65
CA ASP A 142 -37.79 -5.86 3.36
C ASP A 142 -36.60 -4.95 3.53
N GLU A 143 -36.54 -4.19 4.62
CA GLU A 143 -35.37 -3.35 4.94
C GLU A 143 -34.12 -4.20 5.25
N THR A 144 -34.28 -5.32 5.97
CA THR A 144 -33.18 -6.26 6.25
C THR A 144 -32.64 -6.87 4.96
N LEU A 145 -33.53 -7.29 4.04
CA LEU A 145 -33.14 -7.82 2.73
C LEU A 145 -32.44 -6.75 1.89
N LYS A 146 -32.96 -5.52 1.90
CA LYS A 146 -32.32 -4.38 1.22
C LYS A 146 -30.92 -4.09 1.78
N GLN A 147 -30.74 -4.10 3.10
CA GLN A 147 -29.43 -3.92 3.73
C GLN A 147 -28.42 -5.00 3.28
N LEU A 148 -28.84 -6.26 3.16
CA LEU A 148 -28.00 -7.33 2.63
C LEU A 148 -27.66 -7.09 1.15
N GLU A 149 -28.64 -6.73 0.33
CA GLU A 149 -28.44 -6.40 -1.09
C GLU A 149 -27.44 -5.23 -1.27
N ASP A 150 -27.62 -4.17 -0.51
CA ASP A 150 -26.76 -3.00 -0.54
C ASP A 150 -25.33 -3.34 -0.08
N SER A 151 -25.18 -4.18 0.96
CA SER A 151 -23.86 -4.67 1.41
C SER A 151 -23.15 -5.49 0.33
N ILE A 152 -23.89 -6.34 -0.41
CA ILE A 152 -23.35 -7.11 -1.55
C ILE A 152 -22.87 -6.16 -2.65
N LYS A 153 -23.68 -5.15 -3.00
CA LYS A 153 -23.36 -4.16 -4.04
C LYS A 153 -22.14 -3.32 -3.65
N GLU A 154 -22.06 -2.86 -2.40
CA GLU A 154 -20.93 -2.06 -1.92
C GLU A 154 -19.63 -2.86 -1.87
N TYR A 155 -19.68 -4.13 -1.42
CA TYR A 155 -18.49 -4.98 -1.43
C TYR A 155 -18.03 -5.30 -2.87
N TRP A 156 -18.97 -5.57 -3.78
CA TRP A 156 -18.66 -5.75 -5.21
C TRP A 156 -18.02 -4.49 -5.82
N LYS A 157 -18.54 -3.30 -5.51
CA LYS A 157 -17.93 -2.02 -5.93
C LYS A 157 -16.54 -1.83 -5.36
N ALA A 158 -16.32 -2.17 -4.08
CA ALA A 158 -15.00 -2.08 -3.45
C ALA A 158 -13.98 -2.97 -4.16
N LEU A 159 -14.39 -4.19 -4.57
CA LEU A 159 -13.53 -5.12 -5.31
C LEU A 159 -13.23 -4.63 -6.75
N ASN A 160 -14.21 -4.04 -7.45
CA ASN A 160 -13.99 -3.49 -8.78
C ASN A 160 -13.13 -2.23 -8.79
N LEU A 161 -13.25 -1.39 -7.75
CA LEU A 161 -12.32 -0.27 -7.52
C LEU A 161 -10.89 -0.76 -7.20
N GLU A 162 -10.75 -2.02 -6.76
CA GLU A 162 -9.45 -2.63 -6.54
C GLU A 162 -8.63 -2.76 -7.83
N GLU A 163 -9.25 -3.18 -8.94
CA GLU A 163 -8.56 -3.32 -10.23
C GLU A 163 -8.08 -1.96 -10.74
N LEU A 164 -8.92 -0.92 -10.64
CA LEU A 164 -8.53 0.45 -11.02
C LEU A 164 -7.39 0.97 -10.14
N THR A 165 -7.47 0.74 -8.84
CA THR A 165 -6.43 1.16 -7.89
C THR A 165 -5.12 0.40 -8.12
N GLU A 166 -5.15 -0.87 -8.52
CA GLU A 166 -3.96 -1.63 -8.89
C GLU A 166 -3.29 -1.07 -10.16
N ALA A 167 -4.08 -0.71 -11.15
CA ALA A 167 -3.55 -0.05 -12.36
C ALA A 167 -2.92 1.32 -12.03
N GLU A 168 -3.56 2.10 -11.16
CA GLU A 168 -3.01 3.38 -10.68
C GLU A 168 -1.72 3.18 -9.90
N ILE A 169 -1.68 2.24 -8.96
CA ILE A 169 -0.47 1.88 -8.19
C ILE A 169 0.65 1.50 -9.14
N TYR A 170 0.39 0.62 -10.11
CA TYR A 170 1.40 0.20 -11.09
C TYR A 170 1.97 1.39 -11.89
N VAL A 171 1.10 2.30 -12.35
CA VAL A 171 1.53 3.51 -13.07
C VAL A 171 2.41 4.39 -12.18
N ARG A 172 2.03 4.60 -10.91
CA ARG A 172 2.82 5.39 -9.95
C ARG A 172 4.16 4.72 -9.60
N GLU A 173 4.19 3.40 -9.44
CA GLU A 173 5.43 2.65 -9.22
C GLU A 173 6.39 2.80 -10.42
N LYS A 174 5.87 2.77 -11.64
CA LYS A 174 6.69 3.03 -12.85
C LYS A 174 7.18 4.47 -12.92
N GLN A 175 6.36 5.43 -12.56
CA GLN A 175 6.77 6.84 -12.47
C GLN A 175 7.86 7.04 -11.41
N LEU A 176 7.73 6.39 -10.24
CA LEU A 176 8.73 6.41 -9.17
C LEU A 176 10.07 5.85 -9.68
N GLU A 177 10.06 4.68 -10.31
CA GLU A 177 11.25 4.04 -10.89
C GLU A 177 11.94 4.95 -11.91
N MET A 178 11.17 5.56 -12.81
CA MET A 178 11.70 6.50 -13.81
C MET A 178 12.34 7.73 -13.16
N ARG A 179 11.72 8.30 -12.13
CA ARG A 179 12.25 9.48 -11.41
C ARG A 179 13.52 9.13 -10.63
N LEU A 180 13.54 7.98 -9.95
CA LEU A 180 14.73 7.48 -9.25
C LEU A 180 15.90 7.28 -10.22
N ASN A 181 15.67 6.65 -11.36
CA ASN A 181 16.72 6.45 -12.37
C ASN A 181 17.21 7.80 -12.93
N ARG A 182 16.32 8.77 -13.09
CA ARG A 182 16.69 10.12 -13.54
C ARG A 182 17.54 10.85 -12.50
N ALA A 183 17.19 10.76 -11.22
CA ALA A 183 17.98 11.33 -10.12
C ALA A 183 19.37 10.67 -10.00
N LEU A 184 19.43 9.33 -10.14
CA LEU A 184 20.69 8.59 -10.17
C LEU A 184 21.58 8.98 -11.34
N ASN A 185 21.00 9.20 -12.52
CA ASN A 185 21.75 9.63 -13.70
C ASN A 185 22.24 11.07 -13.55
N LEU A 186 21.41 11.99 -13.04
CA LEU A 186 21.83 13.34 -12.76
C LEU A 186 22.99 13.37 -11.74
N PHE A 187 22.87 12.58 -10.67
CA PHE A 187 23.94 12.43 -9.71
C PHE A 187 25.21 11.86 -10.37
N ARG A 188 25.11 10.75 -11.09
CA ARG A 188 26.27 10.05 -11.67
C ARG A 188 27.01 10.87 -12.73
N TYR A 189 26.29 11.56 -13.59
CA TYR A 189 26.86 12.18 -14.79
C TYR A 189 27.07 13.70 -14.65
N GLU A 190 26.47 14.35 -13.65
CA GLU A 190 26.63 15.79 -13.44
C GLU A 190 27.21 16.08 -12.05
N ILE A 191 26.50 15.76 -10.98
CA ILE A 191 26.91 16.12 -9.61
C ILE A 191 28.24 15.46 -9.24
N ASN A 192 28.42 14.20 -9.58
CA ASN A 192 29.65 13.47 -9.29
C ASN A 192 30.86 14.04 -10.04
N GLU A 193 30.71 14.51 -11.28
CA GLU A 193 31.74 15.22 -12.04
C GLU A 193 32.09 16.56 -11.39
N LEU A 194 31.07 17.31 -10.92
CA LEU A 194 31.28 18.58 -10.22
C LEU A 194 32.00 18.35 -8.87
N ILE A 195 31.71 17.25 -8.16
CA ILE A 195 32.41 16.85 -6.94
C ILE A 195 33.89 16.54 -7.25
N ASP A 196 34.20 15.93 -8.38
CA ASP A 196 35.59 15.63 -8.77
C ASP A 196 36.43 16.91 -8.97
N MET A 197 35.82 18.03 -9.30
CA MET A 197 36.50 19.33 -9.41
C MET A 197 37.05 19.85 -8.07
N VAL A 198 36.46 19.48 -6.94
CA VAL A 198 36.90 19.92 -5.60
C VAL A 198 37.88 18.98 -4.94
N LYS A 199 38.29 17.92 -5.61
CA LYS A 199 39.22 16.90 -5.08
C LYS A 199 40.48 17.48 -4.44
N TYR A 200 41.04 18.51 -5.04
CA TYR A 200 42.29 19.11 -4.57
C TYR A 200 42.07 20.32 -3.64
N SER A 201 40.92 20.99 -3.75
CA SER A 201 40.59 22.17 -2.90
C SER A 201 39.92 21.79 -1.59
N ASN A 202 39.17 20.69 -1.55
CA ASN A 202 38.56 20.11 -0.34
C ASN A 202 38.61 18.59 -0.39
N PRO A 203 39.76 17.96 -0.14
CA PRO A 203 39.92 16.51 -0.18
C PRO A 203 39.03 15.80 0.85
N GLY A 204 38.81 16.37 2.03
CA GLY A 204 37.93 15.78 3.06
C GLY A 204 36.52 15.56 2.51
N PHE A 205 35.87 16.59 2.03
CA PHE A 205 34.55 16.52 1.40
C PHE A 205 34.50 15.52 0.23
N PHE A 206 35.52 15.55 -0.64
CA PHE A 206 35.61 14.63 -1.76
C PHE A 206 35.62 13.16 -1.30
N TYR A 207 36.49 12.83 -0.34
CA TYR A 207 36.61 11.45 0.16
C TYR A 207 35.36 11.01 0.93
N ASP A 208 34.72 11.88 1.70
CA ASP A 208 33.50 11.59 2.43
C ASP A 208 32.36 11.17 1.47
N ILE A 209 32.12 11.93 0.41
CA ILE A 209 31.12 11.58 -0.59
C ILE A 209 31.47 10.30 -1.33
N LYS A 210 32.74 10.13 -1.80
CA LYS A 210 33.15 8.94 -2.53
C LYS A 210 33.05 7.69 -1.68
N MET A 211 33.43 7.77 -0.39
CA MET A 211 33.27 6.67 0.56
C MET A 211 31.80 6.31 0.74
N ARG A 212 30.94 7.29 0.91
CA ARG A 212 29.50 7.07 1.08
C ARG A 212 28.89 6.39 -0.14
N ILE A 213 29.23 6.85 -1.34
CA ILE A 213 28.81 6.20 -2.59
C ILE A 213 29.26 4.73 -2.64
N LEU A 214 30.51 4.46 -2.23
CA LEU A 214 31.04 3.11 -2.21
C LEU A 214 30.27 2.21 -1.24
N LEU A 215 30.04 2.67 -0.02
CA LEU A 215 29.31 1.92 1.01
C LEU A 215 27.87 1.60 0.57
N LEU A 216 27.20 2.57 -0.03
CA LEU A 216 25.85 2.38 -0.56
C LEU A 216 25.79 1.41 -1.74
N ASN A 217 26.81 1.40 -2.60
CA ASN A 217 26.94 0.41 -3.67
C ASN A 217 27.17 -1.02 -3.13
N LEU A 218 27.70 -1.14 -1.91
CA LEU A 218 27.87 -2.40 -1.19
C LEU A 218 26.63 -2.80 -0.37
N GLY A 219 25.56 -2.01 -0.41
CA GLY A 219 24.33 -2.26 0.34
C GLY A 219 24.41 -1.91 1.84
N ILE A 220 25.41 -1.13 2.25
CA ILE A 220 25.59 -0.67 3.63
C ILE A 220 24.83 0.63 3.82
N VAL A 221 23.82 0.63 4.71
CA VAL A 221 22.93 1.79 4.98
C VAL A 221 23.50 2.68 6.08
N ASP A 222 23.01 3.91 6.18
CA ASP A 222 23.53 4.98 7.06
C ASP A 222 23.68 4.61 8.53
N ASP A 223 22.81 3.78 9.07
CA ASP A 223 22.88 3.36 10.48
C ASP A 223 24.09 2.47 10.78
N ASP A 224 24.53 1.68 9.80
CA ASP A 224 25.71 0.83 9.90
C ASP A 224 27.01 1.64 9.74
N ILE A 225 26.96 2.76 9.01
CA ILE A 225 28.12 3.60 8.71
C ILE A 225 28.65 4.33 9.96
N LYS A 226 27.77 4.75 10.87
CA LYS A 226 28.13 5.39 12.14
C LYS A 226 28.97 4.50 13.04
N VAL A 227 28.85 3.17 12.87
CA VAL A 227 29.59 2.16 13.64
C VAL A 227 30.96 1.90 13.01
N ILE A 228 31.08 2.03 11.68
CA ILE A 228 32.29 1.66 10.92
C ILE A 228 33.31 2.82 10.83
N LEU A 229 32.83 4.04 10.83
CA LEU A 229 33.67 5.26 10.75
C LEU A 229 33.46 6.12 12.01
N PRO A 230 34.15 5.84 13.12
CA PRO A 230 34.22 6.83 14.21
C PRO A 230 34.90 8.07 13.66
N TYR A 231 34.18 9.20 13.63
CA TYR A 231 34.76 10.50 13.28
C TYR A 231 36.07 10.70 14.06
N PRO A 232 37.20 10.91 13.41
CA PRO A 232 38.36 11.41 14.11
C PRO A 232 38.00 12.81 14.56
N SER A 233 37.86 13.03 15.87
CA SER A 233 37.81 14.35 16.47
C SER A 233 39.02 15.13 16.00
N MET A 234 38.86 15.98 15.01
CA MET A 234 39.88 16.99 14.70
C MET A 234 39.88 18.00 15.84
N ASN A 235 40.86 17.89 16.72
CA ASN A 235 41.29 18.95 17.60
C ASN A 235 42.07 20.00 16.79
#